data_5a11e3874b095cd506ec89c4385213e6
#
_entry.id   5a11e3874b095cd506ec89c4385213e6
#
_cell.length_a   1.000
_cell.length_b   1.000
_cell.length_c   1.000
_cell.angle_alpha   90.00
_cell.angle_beta   90.00
_cell.angle_gamma   90.00
#
_symmetry.space_group_name_H-M   'P 1'
#
loop_
_entity.id
_entity.type
_entity.pdbx_description
1 polymer ?
#
loop_
_entity_poly.entity_id
_entity_poly.type
_entity_poly.pdbx_seq_one_letter_code
_entity_poly.pdbx_strand_id
1 'polypeptide(L)'
;MQIRVIKADGQIEPYLHTKVLGTFHNALALVGDATLFAAEQMAEAVTYYLYRQKPNGAITTDEIHLMIESVLSATGFIHAAEALNRHRLMRRLKRRRIEVLGDIADDAQAAAWNKSHLAASLVRKHAIDALTARAVVASVEEKVLAMNVARLRKSLLRQLILNDLESFLDARRQLETSAV
;
A
#
# COMPACT_ATOMS: atom_id res chain seq x y z
N MET A 1 15.66 -16.74 -6.48
CA MET A 1 15.96 -15.39 -6.98
C MET A 1 14.84 -14.46 -6.51
N GLN A 2 15.14 -13.43 -5.74
CA GLN A 2 14.08 -12.53 -5.22
C GLN A 2 14.55 -11.08 -5.33
N ILE A 3 13.78 -10.27 -6.07
CA ILE A 3 14.00 -8.83 -6.17
C ILE A 3 13.55 -8.17 -4.87
N ARG A 4 14.32 -7.20 -4.39
CA ARG A 4 14.01 -6.42 -3.18
C ARG A 4 13.50 -5.05 -3.58
N VAL A 5 12.47 -4.57 -2.88
CA VAL A 5 11.88 -3.25 -3.10
C VAL A 5 12.25 -2.32 -1.94
N ILE A 6 12.90 -1.22 -2.25
CA ILE A 6 13.24 -0.17 -1.29
C ILE A 6 12.09 0.83 -1.24
N LYS A 7 11.51 1.00 -0.07
CA LYS A 7 10.44 1.97 0.21
C LYS A 7 11.01 3.38 0.42
N ALA A 8 10.12 4.38 0.33
CA ALA A 8 10.48 5.78 0.57
C ALA A 8 11.02 6.06 1.98
N ASP A 9 10.70 5.22 2.96
CA ASP A 9 11.21 5.27 4.34
C ASP A 9 12.47 4.40 4.56
N GLY A 10 13.07 3.87 3.49
CA GLY A 10 14.27 3.04 3.52
C GLY A 10 14.02 1.56 3.87
N GLN A 11 12.80 1.16 4.20
CA GLN A 11 12.49 -0.24 4.46
C GLN A 11 12.60 -1.08 3.19
N ILE A 12 13.05 -2.33 3.36
CA ILE A 12 13.24 -3.28 2.27
C ILE A 12 12.19 -4.38 2.38
N GLU A 13 11.49 -4.63 1.27
CA GLU A 13 10.48 -5.68 1.16
C GLU A 13 10.74 -6.56 -0.07
N PRO A 14 10.23 -7.81 -0.11
CA PRO A 14 10.24 -8.60 -1.32
C PRO A 14 9.34 -7.94 -2.39
N TYR A 15 9.75 -8.07 -3.65
CA TYR A 15 8.90 -7.72 -4.78
C TYR A 15 7.68 -8.65 -4.82
N LEU A 16 6.50 -8.07 -4.97
CA LEU A 16 5.25 -8.81 -5.11
C LEU A 16 4.55 -8.39 -6.41
N HIS A 17 4.44 -9.32 -7.35
CA HIS A 17 3.72 -9.14 -8.61
C HIS A 17 2.29 -8.62 -8.39
N THR A 18 1.59 -9.17 -7.41
CA THR A 18 0.20 -8.77 -7.08
C THR A 18 0.04 -7.29 -6.72
N LYS A 19 1.09 -6.65 -6.18
CA LYS A 19 1.07 -5.20 -5.92
C LYS A 19 1.14 -4.38 -7.21
N VAL A 20 1.92 -4.84 -8.17
CA VAL A 20 2.02 -4.19 -9.48
C VAL A 20 0.72 -4.39 -10.25
N LEU A 21 0.19 -5.61 -10.28
CA LEU A 21 -1.13 -5.91 -10.85
C LEU A 21 -2.22 -5.02 -10.25
N GLY A 22 -2.33 -4.95 -8.92
CA GLY A 22 -3.30 -4.09 -8.26
C GLY A 22 -3.12 -2.60 -8.58
N THR A 23 -1.88 -2.14 -8.82
CA THR A 23 -1.62 -0.75 -9.23
C THR A 23 -2.12 -0.48 -10.64
N PHE A 24 -1.89 -1.38 -11.61
CA PHE A 24 -2.43 -1.27 -12.96
C PHE A 24 -3.96 -1.31 -12.96
N HIS A 25 -4.56 -2.29 -12.26
CA HIS A 25 -6.00 -2.41 -12.14
C HIS A 25 -6.64 -1.13 -11.57
N ASN A 26 -6.08 -0.60 -10.48
CA ASN A 26 -6.57 0.64 -9.88
C ASN A 26 -6.41 1.86 -10.81
N ALA A 27 -5.31 1.93 -11.57
CA ALA A 27 -5.09 3.01 -12.53
C ALA A 27 -6.15 3.01 -13.65
N LEU A 28 -6.46 1.83 -14.19
CA LEU A 28 -7.50 1.64 -15.21
C LEU A 28 -8.88 1.95 -14.63
N ALA A 29 -9.19 1.49 -13.43
CA ALA A 29 -10.46 1.76 -12.76
C ALA A 29 -10.70 3.26 -12.52
N LEU A 30 -9.66 4.06 -12.28
CA LEU A 30 -9.77 5.52 -12.13
C LEU A 30 -10.29 6.24 -13.38
N VAL A 31 -10.17 5.62 -14.55
CA VAL A 31 -10.67 6.16 -15.83
C VAL A 31 -11.87 5.39 -16.38
N GLY A 32 -12.45 4.49 -15.58
CA GLY A 32 -13.62 3.71 -15.95
C GLY A 32 -13.32 2.48 -16.83
N ASP A 33 -12.05 2.13 -17.00
CA ASP A 33 -11.62 0.95 -17.75
C ASP A 33 -11.01 -0.08 -16.75
N ALA A 34 -11.86 -0.93 -16.18
CA ALA A 34 -11.44 -1.93 -15.20
C ALA A 34 -11.10 -3.29 -15.85
N THR A 35 -10.44 -3.29 -17.01
CA THR A 35 -10.07 -4.51 -17.73
C THR A 35 -8.95 -5.27 -16.99
N LEU A 36 -9.32 -6.31 -16.24
CA LEU A 36 -8.37 -7.12 -15.47
C LEU A 36 -7.31 -7.75 -16.38
N PHE A 37 -7.70 -8.26 -17.55
CA PHE A 37 -6.79 -8.88 -18.52
C PHE A 37 -5.66 -7.92 -18.94
N ALA A 38 -5.98 -6.66 -19.26
CA ALA A 38 -4.96 -5.67 -19.62
C ALA A 38 -4.02 -5.38 -18.44
N ALA A 39 -4.54 -5.30 -17.21
CA ALA A 39 -3.73 -5.11 -16.01
C ALA A 39 -2.77 -6.28 -15.78
N GLU A 40 -3.21 -7.52 -15.99
CA GLU A 40 -2.38 -8.73 -15.87
C GLU A 40 -1.24 -8.73 -16.87
N GLN A 41 -1.51 -8.51 -18.16
CA GLN A 41 -0.51 -8.47 -19.22
C GLN A 41 0.57 -7.40 -18.96
N MET A 42 0.15 -6.21 -18.55
CA MET A 42 1.09 -5.13 -18.20
C MET A 42 1.91 -5.44 -16.95
N ALA A 43 1.30 -6.06 -15.94
CA ALA A 43 2.01 -6.46 -14.72
C ALA A 43 3.02 -7.58 -14.98
N GLU A 44 2.69 -8.55 -15.84
CA GLU A 44 3.61 -9.59 -16.30
C GLU A 44 4.79 -9.01 -17.05
N ALA A 45 4.56 -8.06 -17.97
CA ALA A 45 5.62 -7.39 -18.72
C ALA A 45 6.61 -6.67 -17.79
N VAL A 46 6.12 -5.90 -16.81
CA VAL A 46 6.97 -5.25 -15.81
C VAL A 46 7.75 -6.28 -14.98
N THR A 47 7.08 -7.33 -14.54
CA THR A 47 7.71 -8.39 -13.72
C THR A 47 8.81 -9.11 -14.51
N TYR A 48 8.52 -9.51 -15.75
CA TYR A 48 9.49 -10.14 -16.64
C TYR A 48 10.71 -9.23 -16.87
N TYR A 49 10.48 -7.95 -17.17
CA TYR A 49 11.56 -6.99 -17.37
C TYR A 49 12.46 -6.88 -16.14
N LEU A 50 11.85 -6.77 -14.94
CA LEU A 50 12.60 -6.66 -13.68
C LEU A 50 13.47 -7.89 -13.40
N TYR A 51 12.91 -9.08 -13.56
CA TYR A 51 13.68 -10.32 -13.33
C TYR A 51 14.80 -10.53 -14.36
N ARG A 52 14.62 -10.02 -15.58
CA ARG A 52 15.65 -10.08 -16.61
C ARG A 52 16.78 -9.08 -16.37
N GLN A 53 16.46 -7.86 -15.93
CA GLN A 53 17.44 -6.78 -15.78
C GLN A 53 18.14 -6.76 -14.41
N LYS A 54 17.45 -7.19 -13.36
CA LYS A 54 17.96 -7.13 -11.98
C LYS A 54 17.67 -8.43 -11.22
N PRO A 55 18.20 -9.58 -11.64
CA PRO A 55 17.81 -10.90 -11.11
C PRO A 55 18.13 -11.13 -9.64
N ASN A 56 18.70 -10.34 -8.87
CA ASN A 56 18.86 -10.35 -7.40
C ASN A 56 19.05 -8.92 -6.88
N GLY A 57 18.61 -7.95 -7.68
CA GLY A 57 18.82 -6.54 -7.40
C GLY A 57 17.81 -5.96 -6.42
N ALA A 58 18.04 -4.69 -6.15
CA ALA A 58 17.10 -3.84 -5.45
C ALA A 58 16.53 -2.81 -6.42
N ILE A 59 15.26 -2.47 -6.25
CA ILE A 59 14.55 -1.45 -7.00
C ILE A 59 13.74 -0.59 -6.04
N THR A 60 13.66 0.70 -6.28
CA THR A 60 12.84 1.61 -5.47
C THR A 60 11.36 1.55 -5.89
N THR A 61 10.49 1.90 -4.95
CA THR A 61 9.06 2.07 -5.29
C THR A 61 8.83 3.14 -6.35
N ASP A 62 9.68 4.15 -6.42
CA ASP A 62 9.58 5.22 -7.40
C ASP A 62 9.96 4.73 -8.80
N GLU A 63 11.01 3.90 -8.94
CA GLU A 63 11.35 3.26 -10.23
C GLU A 63 10.23 2.33 -10.71
N ILE A 64 9.61 1.54 -9.82
CA ILE A 64 8.46 0.69 -10.19
C ILE A 64 7.30 1.55 -10.70
N HIS A 65 7.00 2.66 -10.05
CA HIS A 65 5.93 3.57 -10.49
C HIS A 65 6.22 4.18 -11.87
N LEU A 66 7.45 4.60 -12.13
CA LEU A 66 7.86 5.11 -13.44
C LEU A 66 7.70 4.04 -14.54
N MET A 67 8.02 2.78 -14.24
CA MET A 67 7.78 1.68 -15.18
C MET A 67 6.29 1.49 -15.45
N ILE A 68 5.45 1.49 -14.42
CA ILE A 68 4.00 1.35 -14.57
C ILE A 68 3.44 2.50 -15.43
N GLU A 69 3.83 3.74 -15.14
CA GLU A 69 3.42 4.93 -15.90
C GLU A 69 3.87 4.85 -17.37
N SER A 70 5.11 4.40 -17.61
CA SER A 70 5.65 4.22 -18.97
C SER A 70 4.89 3.13 -19.74
N VAL A 71 4.57 2.00 -19.10
CA VAL A 71 3.82 0.91 -19.73
C VAL A 71 2.39 1.36 -20.05
N LEU A 72 1.68 2.02 -19.13
CA LEU A 72 0.35 2.57 -19.37
C LEU A 72 0.35 3.53 -20.57
N SER A 73 1.33 4.43 -20.62
CA SER A 73 1.45 5.40 -21.71
C SER A 73 1.76 4.72 -23.03
N ALA A 74 2.70 3.78 -23.07
CA ALA A 74 3.10 3.05 -24.27
C ALA A 74 1.99 2.14 -24.83
N THR A 75 1.09 1.65 -23.97
CA THR A 75 -0.05 0.79 -24.34
C THR A 75 -1.33 1.58 -24.64
N GLY A 76 -1.26 2.92 -24.69
CA GLY A 76 -2.38 3.79 -25.04
C GLY A 76 -3.25 4.25 -23.88
N PHE A 77 -2.97 3.80 -22.63
CA PHE A 77 -3.73 4.20 -21.44
C PHE A 77 -3.18 5.48 -20.79
N ILE A 78 -2.96 6.53 -21.60
CA ILE A 78 -2.35 7.79 -21.16
C ILE A 78 -3.13 8.42 -20.00
N HIS A 79 -4.46 8.45 -20.08
CA HIS A 79 -5.30 9.01 -19.02
C HIS A 79 -5.23 8.21 -17.71
N ALA A 80 -5.03 6.89 -17.78
CA ALA A 80 -4.81 6.06 -16.59
C ALA A 80 -3.45 6.37 -15.94
N ALA A 81 -2.40 6.58 -16.74
CA ALA A 81 -1.09 7.00 -16.26
C ALA A 81 -1.15 8.35 -15.53
N GLU A 82 -1.82 9.35 -16.12
CA GLU A 82 -2.02 10.67 -15.52
C GLU A 82 -2.84 10.58 -14.20
N ALA A 83 -3.93 9.81 -14.22
CA ALA A 83 -4.79 9.61 -13.04
C ALA A 83 -4.02 8.92 -11.90
N LEU A 84 -3.21 7.89 -12.22
CA LEU A 84 -2.36 7.19 -11.27
C LEU A 84 -1.35 8.16 -10.62
N ASN A 85 -0.66 8.96 -11.42
CA ASN A 85 0.33 9.91 -10.92
C ASN A 85 -0.33 10.97 -10.02
N ARG A 86 -1.46 11.54 -10.45
CA ARG A 86 -2.25 12.49 -9.65
C ARG A 86 -2.68 11.88 -8.32
N HIS A 87 -3.24 10.67 -8.34
CA HIS A 87 -3.67 9.95 -7.14
C HIS A 87 -2.50 9.71 -6.17
N ARG A 88 -1.34 9.28 -6.69
CA ARG A 88 -0.12 9.08 -5.91
C ARG A 88 0.36 10.36 -5.23
N LEU A 89 0.43 11.47 -5.98
CA LEU A 89 0.85 12.78 -5.44
C LEU A 89 -0.12 13.26 -4.36
N MET A 90 -1.42 13.15 -4.59
CA MET A 90 -2.43 13.53 -3.59
C MET A 90 -2.32 12.71 -2.31
N ARG A 91 -2.13 11.38 -2.40
CA ARG A 91 -1.91 10.54 -1.22
C ARG A 91 -0.63 10.91 -0.48
N ARG A 92 0.45 11.21 -1.19
CA ARG A 92 1.73 11.63 -0.59
C ARG A 92 1.58 12.96 0.16
N LEU A 93 0.87 13.92 -0.41
CA LEU A 93 0.57 15.20 0.23
C LEU A 93 -0.32 15.02 1.47
N LYS A 94 -1.40 14.22 1.37
CA LYS A 94 -2.27 13.94 2.50
C LYS A 94 -1.50 13.29 3.65
N ARG A 95 -0.69 12.25 3.38
CA ARG A 95 0.14 11.59 4.41
C ARG A 95 1.07 12.55 5.15
N ARG A 96 1.71 13.48 4.43
CA ARG A 96 2.61 14.48 5.02
C ARG A 96 1.91 15.45 5.98
N ARG A 97 0.59 15.61 5.83
CA ARG A 97 -0.22 16.49 6.68
C ARG A 97 -0.70 15.82 7.96
N ILE A 98 -0.63 14.48 8.05
CA ILE A 98 -1.13 13.74 9.20
C ILE A 98 -0.07 13.69 10.28
N GLU A 99 -0.42 14.26 11.44
CA GLU A 99 0.33 14.17 12.68
C GLU A 99 -0.39 13.24 13.66
N VAL A 100 0.33 12.27 14.21
CA VAL A 100 -0.19 11.38 15.25
C VAL A 100 0.22 11.92 16.61
N LEU A 101 -0.76 12.33 17.41
CA LEU A 101 -0.56 12.94 18.71
C LEU A 101 -0.67 11.92 19.84
N GLY A 102 0.12 12.07 20.90
CA GLY A 102 -0.08 11.37 22.16
C GLY A 102 -1.46 11.66 22.78
N ASP A 103 -1.92 10.79 23.67
CA ASP A 103 -3.21 10.93 24.33
C ASP A 103 -3.14 11.86 25.55
N ILE A 104 -1.95 12.06 26.13
CA ILE A 104 -1.69 12.88 27.32
C ILE A 104 -0.86 14.10 26.90
N ALA A 105 -1.11 15.26 27.56
CA ALA A 105 -0.45 16.52 27.26
C ALA A 105 1.10 16.47 27.37
N ASP A 106 1.64 15.62 28.24
CA ASP A 106 3.08 15.41 28.40
C ASP A 106 3.71 14.52 27.30
N ASP A 107 2.92 13.75 26.54
CA ASP A 107 3.36 12.97 25.37
C ASP A 107 3.17 13.78 24.07
N ALA A 108 3.44 15.08 24.16
CA ALA A 108 3.16 16.08 23.12
C ALA A 108 4.05 15.96 21.87
N GLN A 109 4.86 14.91 21.71
CA GLN A 109 5.60 14.66 20.48
C GLN A 109 4.66 14.18 19.40
N ALA A 110 4.31 15.10 18.49
CA ALA A 110 3.65 14.73 17.24
C ALA A 110 4.58 13.86 16.40
N ALA A 111 4.11 12.68 16.02
CA ALA A 111 4.82 11.80 15.11
C ALA A 111 4.20 11.87 13.72
N ALA A 112 5.03 11.92 12.69
CA ALA A 112 4.56 11.83 11.32
C ALA A 112 3.92 10.45 11.05
N TRP A 113 2.91 10.42 10.18
CA TRP A 113 2.30 9.18 9.73
C TRP A 113 3.34 8.26 9.05
N ASN A 114 3.51 7.05 9.58
CA ASN A 114 4.42 6.05 9.01
C ASN A 114 3.73 4.68 8.93
N LYS A 115 3.26 4.33 7.74
CA LYS A 115 2.56 3.08 7.44
C LYS A 115 3.42 1.84 7.72
N SER A 116 4.69 1.87 7.34
CA SER A 116 5.59 0.73 7.50
C SER A 116 5.89 0.46 8.97
N HIS A 117 6.09 1.52 9.76
CA HIS A 117 6.29 1.40 11.21
C HIS A 117 5.04 0.83 11.90
N LEU A 118 3.83 1.26 11.48
CA LEU A 118 2.58 0.70 12.02
C LEU A 118 2.46 -0.78 11.70
N ALA A 119 2.71 -1.21 10.46
CA ALA A 119 2.66 -2.62 10.08
C ALA A 119 3.67 -3.47 10.88
N ALA A 120 4.91 -3.02 11.01
CA ALA A 120 5.92 -3.70 11.81
C ALA A 120 5.53 -3.77 13.30
N SER A 121 4.89 -2.72 13.84
CA SER A 121 4.37 -2.72 15.21
C SER A 121 3.24 -3.74 15.40
N LEU A 122 2.35 -3.91 14.43
CA LEU A 122 1.26 -4.90 14.49
C LEU A 122 1.79 -6.33 14.48
N VAL A 123 2.74 -6.65 13.61
CA VAL A 123 3.41 -7.97 13.60
C VAL A 123 3.97 -8.31 14.98
N ARG A 124 4.69 -7.36 15.60
CA ARG A 124 5.30 -7.58 16.93
C ARG A 124 4.29 -7.69 18.07
N LYS A 125 3.23 -6.86 18.04
CA LYS A 125 2.28 -6.76 19.17
C LYS A 125 1.19 -7.82 19.13
N HIS A 126 0.78 -8.24 17.96
CA HIS A 126 -0.37 -9.13 17.78
C HIS A 126 0.00 -10.48 17.19
N ALA A 127 1.31 -10.76 16.99
CA ALA A 127 1.82 -12.01 16.43
C ALA A 127 1.14 -12.45 15.12
N ILE A 128 0.71 -11.48 14.30
CA ILE A 128 0.12 -11.72 12.99
C ILE A 128 1.19 -11.71 11.90
N ASP A 129 0.91 -12.35 10.78
CA ASP A 129 1.81 -12.33 9.63
C ASP A 129 1.91 -10.93 8.98
N ALA A 130 3.01 -10.71 8.25
CA ALA A 130 3.29 -9.41 7.65
C ALA A 130 2.28 -9.01 6.57
N LEU A 131 1.64 -9.97 5.90
CA LEU A 131 0.64 -9.70 4.88
C LEU A 131 -0.64 -9.17 5.51
N THR A 132 -1.15 -9.85 6.54
CA THR A 132 -2.29 -9.42 7.34
C THR A 132 -2.05 -8.03 7.96
N ALA A 133 -0.88 -7.82 8.60
CA ALA A 133 -0.55 -6.51 9.18
C ALA A 133 -0.60 -5.38 8.13
N ARG A 134 -0.12 -5.62 6.93
CA ARG A 134 -0.16 -4.64 5.83
C ARG A 134 -1.57 -4.38 5.32
N ALA A 135 -2.40 -5.41 5.23
CA ALA A 135 -3.79 -5.28 4.82
C ALA A 135 -4.57 -4.41 5.82
N VAL A 136 -4.45 -4.70 7.12
CA VAL A 136 -5.06 -3.91 8.20
C VAL A 136 -4.59 -2.46 8.14
N VAL A 137 -3.28 -2.20 8.08
CA VAL A 137 -2.76 -0.82 8.02
C VAL A 137 -3.15 -0.11 6.73
N ALA A 138 -3.33 -0.83 5.61
CA ALA A 138 -3.84 -0.24 4.38
C ALA A 138 -5.30 0.22 4.54
N SER A 139 -6.16 -0.61 5.12
CA SER A 139 -7.55 -0.28 5.42
C SER A 139 -7.66 0.92 6.37
N VAL A 140 -6.90 0.91 7.47
CA VAL A 140 -6.84 2.04 8.41
C VAL A 140 -6.38 3.32 7.72
N GLU A 141 -5.36 3.25 6.86
CA GLU A 141 -4.87 4.41 6.10
C GLU A 141 -5.96 5.01 5.21
N GLU A 142 -6.76 4.18 4.51
CA GLU A 142 -7.87 4.69 3.69
C GLU A 142 -8.89 5.44 4.55
N LYS A 143 -9.25 4.89 5.71
CA LYS A 143 -10.17 5.55 6.65
C LYS A 143 -9.62 6.89 7.13
N VAL A 144 -8.36 6.93 7.56
CA VAL A 144 -7.70 8.17 8.03
C VAL A 144 -7.60 9.22 6.93
N LEU A 145 -7.25 8.81 5.70
CA LEU A 145 -7.21 9.73 4.55
C LEU A 145 -8.61 10.24 4.15
N ALA A 146 -9.64 9.40 4.31
CA ALA A 146 -11.03 9.78 4.05
C ALA A 146 -11.57 10.77 5.09
N MET A 147 -11.15 10.66 6.36
CA MET A 147 -11.52 11.62 7.42
C MET A 147 -10.99 13.04 7.15
N ASN A 148 -9.99 13.18 6.27
CA ASN A 148 -9.35 14.45 5.91
C ASN A 148 -8.85 15.28 7.12
N VAL A 149 -8.41 14.61 8.18
CA VAL A 149 -7.88 15.23 9.40
C VAL A 149 -6.37 15.43 9.30
N ALA A 150 -5.88 16.54 9.85
CA ALA A 150 -4.43 16.80 9.95
C ALA A 150 -3.83 16.21 11.24
N ARG A 151 -4.63 16.06 12.28
CA ARG A 151 -4.18 15.55 13.59
C ARG A 151 -5.03 14.39 14.04
N LEU A 152 -4.36 13.29 14.41
CA LEU A 152 -5.01 12.04 14.83
C LEU A 152 -4.46 11.62 16.18
N ARG A 153 -5.33 11.36 17.17
CA ARG A 153 -4.89 10.85 18.47
C ARG A 153 -4.49 9.37 18.38
N LYS A 154 -3.47 8.97 19.13
CA LYS A 154 -3.02 7.57 19.21
C LYS A 154 -4.15 6.62 19.67
N SER A 155 -5.02 7.06 20.57
CA SER A 155 -6.19 6.27 21.01
C SER A 155 -7.13 5.95 19.86
N LEU A 156 -7.51 6.95 19.06
CA LEU A 156 -8.36 6.74 17.89
C LEU A 156 -7.68 5.84 16.85
N LEU A 157 -6.40 6.08 16.57
CA LEU A 157 -5.63 5.22 15.67
C LEU A 157 -5.62 3.77 16.16
N ARG A 158 -5.42 3.56 17.47
CA ARG A 158 -5.46 2.22 18.07
C ARG A 158 -6.83 1.55 17.91
N GLN A 159 -7.92 2.29 18.14
CA GLN A 159 -9.27 1.77 17.92
C GLN A 159 -9.51 1.35 16.47
N LEU A 160 -9.15 2.20 15.50
CA LEU A 160 -9.27 1.87 14.07
C LEU A 160 -8.49 0.60 13.72
N ILE A 161 -7.28 0.47 14.25
CA ILE A 161 -6.44 -0.72 14.03
C ILE A 161 -7.09 -1.97 14.63
N LEU A 162 -7.56 -1.91 15.87
CA LEU A 162 -8.17 -3.06 16.54
C LEU A 162 -9.45 -3.52 15.84
N ASN A 163 -10.32 -2.60 15.47
CA ASN A 163 -11.54 -2.91 14.74
C ASN A 163 -11.26 -3.59 13.39
N ASP A 164 -10.27 -3.07 12.64
CA ASP A 164 -9.92 -3.66 11.36
C ASP A 164 -9.24 -5.02 11.54
N LEU A 165 -8.39 -5.16 12.55
CA LEU A 165 -7.72 -6.43 12.86
C LEU A 165 -8.74 -7.51 13.22
N GLU A 166 -9.70 -7.23 14.08
CA GLU A 166 -10.79 -8.15 14.42
C GLU A 166 -11.57 -8.56 13.18
N SER A 167 -11.97 -7.61 12.34
CA SER A 167 -12.69 -7.88 11.10
C SER A 167 -11.90 -8.78 10.14
N PHE A 168 -10.60 -8.56 9.99
CA PHE A 168 -9.73 -9.41 9.17
C PHE A 168 -9.58 -10.83 9.73
N LEU A 169 -9.43 -10.97 11.04
CA LEU A 169 -9.30 -12.27 11.69
C LEU A 169 -10.62 -13.07 11.64
N ASP A 170 -11.75 -12.39 11.76
CA ASP A 170 -13.07 -13.02 11.64
C ASP A 170 -13.34 -13.48 10.20
N ALA A 171 -13.06 -12.64 9.22
CA ALA A 171 -13.19 -13.02 7.80
C ALA A 171 -12.29 -14.23 7.46
N ARG A 172 -11.07 -14.26 7.96
CA ARG A 172 -10.15 -15.40 7.77
C ARG A 172 -10.71 -16.67 8.39
N ARG A 173 -11.22 -16.63 9.64
CA ARG A 173 -11.84 -17.78 10.30
C ARG A 173 -13.05 -18.30 9.51
N GLN A 174 -13.88 -17.40 8.97
CA GLN A 174 -15.03 -17.79 8.14
C GLN A 174 -14.60 -18.50 6.85
N LEU A 175 -13.53 -18.03 6.20
CA LEU A 175 -12.99 -18.67 5.00
C LEU A 175 -12.42 -20.06 5.32
N GLU A 176 -11.71 -20.22 6.43
CA GLU A 176 -11.16 -21.50 6.86
C GLU A 176 -12.26 -22.51 7.22
N THR A 177 -13.38 -22.07 7.81
CA THR A 177 -14.54 -22.93 8.12
C THR A 177 -15.41 -23.25 6.91
N SER A 178 -15.41 -22.43 5.87
CA SER A 178 -16.18 -22.64 4.64
C SER A 178 -15.46 -23.54 3.63
N ALA A 179 -14.18 -23.84 3.84
CA ALA A 179 -13.35 -24.67 2.96
C ALA A 179 -13.33 -26.16 3.36
N VAL A 180 -14.08 -26.54 4.38
CA VAL A 180 -14.31 -27.94 4.84
C VAL A 180 -15.69 -28.39 4.40
#